data_b1a795142cccb49ce6b0171c565b87af
#
_entry.id   b1a795142cccb49ce6b0171c565b87af
#
_cell.length_a   1.000
_cell.length_b   1.000
_cell.length_c   1.000
_cell.angle_alpha   90.00
_cell.angle_beta   90.00
_cell.angle_gamma   90.00
#
_symmetry.space_group_name_H-M   'P 1'
#
loop_
_entity.id
_entity.type
_entity.pdbx_description
1 polymer ?
#
loop_
_entity_poly.entity_id
_entity_poly.type
_entity_poly.pdbx_seq_one_letter_code
_entity_poly.pdbx_strand_id
1 'polypeptide(L)'
;MLPISVCIIGKNEEKFLEGCLQHLSVYDWEIVFVDTGSTDKTKEIALKYTNNVYDFEWINDFSAARNFAASKASRAWILAVDCDEYVKSFNQKALLKMLKDYPDSSAFIDVCNLSANLKDYTRSEVYRLYPKKIFHFENSIHEQLVRIDHKPATSFHSGISAMHYGYIDGQVDLKKKAARNLELLLEIIKKEPDNPYHYYQAGLNYINLRDYDNAVEYLSKATEYDLDPDIPWVRELIYYYGTSLINANMAQVALGLEGVYEEFKNVPEYIYLMGLIYAANGLFANSLTMLSKVVNMKEECQIIAGATTFLGYFQLGNVCHHLKKYELAKVYLEKAGDYQPAKDLLNTIQ
;
A
#
# COMPACT_ATOMS: atom_id res chain seq x y z
N MET A 1 29.50 12.05 8.44
CA MET A 1 28.36 11.71 9.32
C MET A 1 27.10 12.30 8.71
N LEU A 2 26.07 11.49 8.47
CA LEU A 2 24.75 11.97 8.06
C LEU A 2 23.98 12.53 9.27
N PRO A 3 23.29 13.66 9.14
CA PRO A 3 22.57 14.29 10.25
C PRO A 3 21.20 13.60 10.49
N ILE A 4 21.16 12.25 10.50
CA ILE A 4 19.93 11.44 10.55
C ILE A 4 19.86 10.67 11.86
N SER A 5 18.71 10.74 12.53
CA SER A 5 18.28 9.80 13.56
C SER A 5 17.26 8.85 12.96
N VAL A 6 17.49 7.54 13.11
CA VAL A 6 16.50 6.52 12.75
C VAL A 6 15.60 6.30 13.94
N CYS A 7 14.29 6.54 13.75
CA CYS A 7 13.27 6.39 14.77
C CYS A 7 12.41 5.15 14.45
N ILE A 8 12.35 4.24 15.40
CA ILE A 8 11.63 2.98 15.30
C ILE A 8 10.63 2.91 16.45
N ILE A 9 9.38 2.53 16.15
CA ILE A 9 8.38 2.19 17.16
C ILE A 9 8.05 0.70 17.03
N GLY A 10 7.84 0.00 18.13
CA GLY A 10 7.56 -1.44 18.06
C GLY A 10 6.82 -1.97 19.27
N LYS A 11 6.10 -3.08 19.05
CA LYS A 11 5.44 -3.87 20.08
C LYS A 11 5.43 -5.34 19.68
N ASN A 12 6.12 -6.18 20.46
CA ASN A 12 6.21 -7.62 20.23
C ASN A 12 6.81 -7.97 18.85
N GLU A 13 7.97 -7.41 18.57
CA GLU A 13 8.68 -7.51 17.29
C GLU A 13 10.02 -8.29 17.42
N GLU A 14 10.14 -9.19 18.43
CA GLU A 14 11.38 -9.94 18.69
C GLU A 14 11.86 -10.73 17.47
N LYS A 15 10.94 -11.08 16.56
CA LYS A 15 11.25 -11.84 15.36
C LYS A 15 12.02 -11.03 14.29
N PHE A 16 11.69 -9.77 14.11
CA PHE A 16 12.19 -8.96 13.01
C PHE A 16 13.19 -7.89 13.47
N LEU A 17 13.02 -7.38 14.68
CA LEU A 17 13.77 -6.21 15.15
C LEU A 17 15.28 -6.40 15.11
N GLU A 18 15.81 -7.58 15.45
CA GLU A 18 17.25 -7.82 15.42
C GLU A 18 17.83 -7.67 14.02
N GLY A 19 17.16 -8.22 13.00
CA GLY A 19 17.54 -8.05 11.60
C GLY A 19 17.47 -6.59 11.13
N CYS A 20 16.43 -5.85 11.50
CA CYS A 20 16.32 -4.43 11.21
C CYS A 20 17.51 -3.65 11.80
N LEU A 21 17.79 -3.82 13.09
CA LEU A 21 18.87 -3.13 13.79
C LEU A 21 20.25 -3.50 13.27
N GLN A 22 20.49 -4.76 12.87
CA GLN A 22 21.74 -5.18 12.21
C GLN A 22 21.98 -4.41 10.91
N HIS A 23 20.96 -4.23 10.06
CA HIS A 23 21.07 -3.48 8.82
C HIS A 23 21.28 -1.97 9.05
N LEU A 24 20.76 -1.42 10.15
CA LEU A 24 20.98 -0.03 10.51
C LEU A 24 22.33 0.23 11.15
N SER A 25 22.88 -0.73 11.91
CA SER A 25 24.14 -0.59 12.65
C SER A 25 25.39 -0.44 11.78
N VAL A 26 25.30 -0.74 10.48
CA VAL A 26 26.40 -0.53 9.52
C VAL A 26 26.59 0.94 9.16
N TYR A 27 25.65 1.80 9.55
CA TYR A 27 25.69 3.24 9.30
C TYR A 27 25.96 4.01 10.60
N ASP A 28 26.59 5.16 10.47
CA ASP A 28 26.81 6.08 11.60
C ASP A 28 25.55 6.93 11.82
N TRP A 29 24.46 6.25 12.16
CA TRP A 29 23.18 6.86 12.53
C TRP A 29 22.94 6.82 14.04
N GLU A 30 22.20 7.79 14.55
CA GLU A 30 21.57 7.66 15.85
C GLU A 30 20.36 6.75 15.69
N ILE A 31 20.21 5.74 16.53
CA ILE A 31 19.05 4.86 16.59
C ILE A 31 18.25 5.20 17.83
N VAL A 32 16.98 5.52 17.67
CA VAL A 32 16.00 5.75 18.72
C VAL A 32 14.92 4.68 18.60
N PHE A 33 14.76 3.87 19.61
CA PHE A 33 13.71 2.86 19.68
C PHE A 33 12.66 3.23 20.74
N VAL A 34 11.39 3.14 20.39
CA VAL A 34 10.27 3.36 21.29
C VAL A 34 9.45 2.10 21.43
N ASP A 35 9.47 1.53 22.62
CA ASP A 35 8.65 0.37 22.98
C ASP A 35 7.25 0.82 23.35
N THR A 36 6.24 0.29 22.64
CA THR A 36 4.83 0.64 22.87
C THR A 36 4.09 -0.41 23.71
N GLY A 37 4.82 -1.09 24.60
CA GLY A 37 4.30 -2.08 25.55
C GLY A 37 4.51 -3.53 25.12
N SER A 38 5.75 -3.89 24.77
CA SER A 38 6.13 -5.27 24.47
C SER A 38 6.13 -6.15 25.71
N THR A 39 5.79 -7.40 25.51
CA THR A 39 5.80 -8.48 26.54
C THR A 39 6.78 -9.60 26.19
N ASP A 40 7.42 -9.50 25.01
CA ASP A 40 8.44 -10.42 24.51
C ASP A 40 9.85 -9.81 24.67
N LYS A 41 10.84 -10.33 23.95
CA LYS A 41 12.23 -9.87 24.04
C LYS A 41 12.55 -8.61 23.21
N THR A 42 11.55 -7.96 22.62
CA THR A 42 11.73 -6.79 21.75
C THR A 42 12.62 -5.73 22.40
N LYS A 43 12.32 -5.32 23.63
CA LYS A 43 13.08 -4.28 24.34
C LYS A 43 14.51 -4.71 24.67
N GLU A 44 14.71 -5.98 25.06
CA GLU A 44 16.04 -6.54 25.32
C GLU A 44 16.90 -6.54 24.03
N ILE A 45 16.30 -6.82 22.88
CA ILE A 45 16.97 -6.79 21.58
C ILE A 45 17.38 -5.34 21.26
N ALA A 46 16.49 -4.38 21.39
CA ALA A 46 16.79 -2.97 21.14
C ALA A 46 17.99 -2.46 21.95
N LEU A 47 18.07 -2.82 23.24
CA LEU A 47 19.14 -2.42 24.15
C LEU A 47 20.53 -2.96 23.77
N LYS A 48 20.62 -3.99 22.93
CA LYS A 48 21.91 -4.47 22.39
C LYS A 48 22.53 -3.53 21.36
N TYR A 49 21.72 -2.68 20.73
CA TYR A 49 22.12 -1.84 19.60
C TYR A 49 22.14 -0.35 19.91
N THR A 50 21.34 0.10 20.88
CA THR A 50 21.26 1.50 21.28
C THR A 50 20.89 1.66 22.73
N ASN A 51 21.39 2.76 23.34
CA ASN A 51 20.95 3.19 24.68
C ASN A 51 19.72 4.12 24.62
N ASN A 52 19.30 4.55 23.42
CA ASN A 52 18.15 5.44 23.25
C ASN A 52 16.87 4.59 23.10
N VAL A 53 16.53 3.84 24.14
CA VAL A 53 15.33 3.02 24.24
C VAL A 53 14.38 3.67 25.23
N TYR A 54 13.16 3.96 24.79
CA TYR A 54 12.15 4.68 25.58
C TYR A 54 10.84 3.89 25.59
N ASP A 55 10.10 4.00 26.69
CA ASP A 55 8.75 3.46 26.79
C ASP A 55 7.72 4.52 26.39
N PHE A 56 6.68 4.08 25.68
CA PHE A 56 5.53 4.91 25.34
C PHE A 56 4.25 4.10 25.63
N GLU A 57 3.41 4.64 26.50
CA GLU A 57 2.11 4.03 26.78
C GLU A 57 1.24 4.09 25.52
N TRP A 58 0.80 2.94 25.05
CA TRP A 58 0.02 2.87 23.82
C TRP A 58 -1.37 3.47 23.99
N ILE A 59 -1.63 4.53 23.27
CA ILE A 59 -2.88 5.30 23.30
C ILE A 59 -3.71 5.14 22.01
N ASN A 60 -3.50 4.08 21.24
CA ASN A 60 -4.13 3.86 19.95
C ASN A 60 -3.83 4.93 18.89
N ASP A 61 -2.63 5.48 18.91
CA ASP A 61 -2.18 6.56 18.04
C ASP A 61 -0.74 6.32 17.58
N PHE A 62 -0.59 5.91 16.31
CA PHE A 62 0.72 5.69 15.69
C PHE A 62 1.48 6.99 15.48
N SER A 63 0.80 8.09 15.10
CA SER A 63 1.44 9.39 14.94
C SER A 63 2.02 9.91 16.25
N ALA A 64 1.29 9.77 17.34
CA ALA A 64 1.78 10.15 18.67
C ALA A 64 3.05 9.38 19.04
N ALA A 65 3.09 8.06 18.79
CA ALA A 65 4.26 7.23 19.06
C ALA A 65 5.45 7.63 18.17
N ARG A 66 5.24 7.86 16.84
CA ARG A 66 6.31 8.32 15.94
C ARG A 66 6.82 9.72 16.29
N ASN A 67 5.92 10.63 16.61
CA ASN A 67 6.30 11.99 17.04
C ASN A 67 7.05 11.98 18.39
N PHE A 68 6.66 11.09 19.30
CA PHE A 68 7.40 10.88 20.53
C PHE A 68 8.82 10.37 20.24
N ALA A 69 8.99 9.39 19.36
CA ALA A 69 10.31 8.90 18.95
C ALA A 69 11.15 10.02 18.31
N ALA A 70 10.58 10.82 17.42
CA ALA A 70 11.23 11.97 16.80
C ALA A 70 11.64 13.03 17.84
N SER A 71 10.86 13.22 18.93
CA SER A 71 11.19 14.16 20.02
C SER A 71 12.43 13.74 20.82
N LYS A 72 12.73 12.42 20.87
CA LYS A 72 13.92 11.87 21.55
C LYS A 72 15.18 11.91 20.70
N ALA A 73 15.03 12.08 19.39
CA ALA A 73 16.13 12.14 18.44
C ALA A 73 16.96 13.43 18.62
N SER A 74 18.30 13.33 18.55
CA SER A 74 19.21 14.46 18.68
C SER A 74 19.52 15.17 17.36
N ARG A 75 19.40 14.43 16.22
CA ARG A 75 19.80 14.95 14.91
C ARG A 75 18.67 15.70 14.21
N ALA A 76 19.02 16.44 13.16
CA ALA A 76 18.09 17.34 12.46
C ALA A 76 17.06 16.62 11.60
N TRP A 77 17.46 15.48 11.01
CA TRP A 77 16.62 14.68 10.13
C TRP A 77 16.19 13.40 10.82
N ILE A 78 14.95 13.01 10.59
CA ILE A 78 14.39 11.76 11.07
C ILE A 78 14.20 10.83 9.87
N LEU A 79 14.62 9.58 10.01
CA LEU A 79 14.21 8.47 9.17
C LEU A 79 13.31 7.54 10.00
N ALA A 80 12.04 7.49 9.70
CA ALA A 80 11.11 6.56 10.34
C ALA A 80 11.20 5.19 9.64
N VAL A 81 11.41 4.12 10.43
CA VAL A 81 11.56 2.75 9.93
C VAL A 81 10.70 1.82 10.80
N ASP A 82 10.06 0.85 10.20
CA ASP A 82 9.32 -0.18 10.92
C ASP A 82 10.24 -1.36 11.29
N CYS A 83 9.90 -2.12 12.33
CA CYS A 83 10.75 -3.20 12.86
C CYS A 83 11.06 -4.32 11.85
N ASP A 84 10.21 -4.48 10.84
CA ASP A 84 10.30 -5.47 9.78
C ASP A 84 10.81 -4.91 8.44
N GLU A 85 11.31 -3.65 8.44
CA GLU A 85 11.92 -2.98 7.30
C GLU A 85 13.46 -2.98 7.42
N TYR A 86 14.14 -3.65 6.49
CA TYR A 86 15.60 -3.81 6.49
C TYR A 86 16.23 -2.90 5.43
N VAL A 87 16.85 -1.81 5.88
CA VAL A 87 17.47 -0.81 4.99
C VAL A 87 18.61 -1.43 4.18
N LYS A 88 18.57 -1.21 2.87
CA LYS A 88 19.61 -1.62 1.92
C LYS A 88 20.70 -0.55 1.78
N SER A 89 21.78 -0.92 1.12
CA SER A 89 22.84 0.02 0.79
C SER A 89 22.35 1.15 -0.13
N PHE A 90 22.79 2.37 0.12
CA PHE A 90 22.47 3.55 -0.67
C PHE A 90 23.68 4.48 -0.78
N ASN A 91 23.62 5.47 -1.66
CA ASN A 91 24.70 6.42 -1.85
C ASN A 91 24.65 7.54 -0.79
N GLN A 92 25.43 7.36 0.31
CA GLN A 92 25.46 8.32 1.42
C GLN A 92 25.92 9.73 1.02
N LYS A 93 26.84 9.86 0.02
CA LYS A 93 27.32 11.17 -0.46
C LYS A 93 26.21 11.89 -1.23
N ALA A 94 25.48 11.17 -2.08
CA ALA A 94 24.36 11.74 -2.80
C ALA A 94 23.25 12.18 -1.85
N LEU A 95 22.90 11.34 -0.86
CA LEU A 95 21.91 11.69 0.15
C LEU A 95 22.33 12.94 0.93
N LEU A 96 23.58 13.00 1.42
CA LEU A 96 24.06 14.19 2.16
C LEU A 96 23.95 15.48 1.33
N LYS A 97 24.18 15.40 0.03
CA LYS A 97 23.99 16.54 -0.88
C LYS A 97 22.52 16.93 -0.95
N MET A 98 21.62 15.96 -1.16
CA MET A 98 20.17 16.23 -1.24
C MET A 98 19.62 16.84 0.06
N LEU A 99 20.03 16.35 1.24
CA LEU A 99 19.61 16.93 2.51
C LEU A 99 20.06 18.41 2.68
N LYS A 100 21.16 18.80 2.04
CA LYS A 100 21.64 20.20 2.04
C LYS A 100 20.91 21.05 0.99
N ASP A 101 20.65 20.46 -0.18
CA ASP A 101 20.01 21.17 -1.30
C ASP A 101 18.50 21.39 -1.04
N TYR A 102 17.87 20.50 -0.25
CA TYR A 102 16.42 20.51 0.06
C TYR A 102 16.15 20.49 1.58
N PRO A 103 16.64 21.47 2.37
CA PRO A 103 16.61 21.42 3.83
C PRO A 103 15.20 21.44 4.45
N ASP A 104 14.22 21.97 3.70
CA ASP A 104 12.83 22.18 4.14
C ASP A 104 11.85 21.18 3.49
N SER A 105 12.37 20.19 2.78
CA SER A 105 11.56 19.18 2.06
C SER A 105 11.52 17.87 2.82
N SER A 106 10.47 17.10 2.62
CA SER A 106 10.45 15.68 3.00
C SER A 106 11.05 14.82 1.90
N ALA A 107 11.35 13.57 2.20
CA ALA A 107 11.79 12.63 1.19
C ALA A 107 11.11 11.27 1.34
N PHE A 108 10.83 10.64 0.22
CA PHE A 108 10.34 9.28 0.21
C PHE A 108 11.50 8.28 0.08
N ILE A 109 11.26 7.11 0.65
CA ILE A 109 12.09 5.91 0.51
C ILE A 109 11.31 4.86 -0.27
N ASP A 110 12.03 3.91 -0.86
CA ASP A 110 11.41 2.74 -1.47
C ASP A 110 11.21 1.64 -0.43
N VAL A 111 9.98 1.24 -0.21
CA VAL A 111 9.65 0.04 0.57
C VAL A 111 9.33 -1.09 -0.40
N CYS A 112 10.17 -2.11 -0.41
CA CYS A 112 10.04 -3.29 -1.25
C CYS A 112 9.35 -4.41 -0.46
N ASN A 113 8.06 -4.60 -0.70
CA ASN A 113 7.25 -5.63 -0.04
C ASN A 113 7.52 -6.98 -0.69
N LEU A 114 8.21 -7.86 0.02
CA LEU A 114 8.53 -9.21 -0.45
C LEU A 114 7.26 -10.08 -0.51
N SER A 115 7.12 -10.79 -1.61
CA SER A 115 6.10 -11.84 -1.73
C SER A 115 6.51 -13.11 -0.96
N ALA A 116 5.56 -14.00 -0.70
CA ALA A 116 5.81 -15.25 0.04
C ALA A 116 6.87 -16.17 -0.61
N ASN A 117 7.16 -16.00 -1.91
CA ASN A 117 8.19 -16.77 -2.62
C ASN A 117 9.61 -16.21 -2.47
N LEU A 118 9.80 -15.07 -1.78
CA LEU A 118 11.07 -14.37 -1.55
C LEU A 118 11.83 -13.92 -2.82
N LYS A 119 11.20 -14.03 -3.99
CA LYS A 119 11.82 -13.67 -5.27
C LYS A 119 11.23 -12.41 -5.87
N ASP A 120 9.92 -12.26 -5.74
CA ASP A 120 9.20 -11.11 -6.27
C ASP A 120 8.91 -10.12 -5.14
N TYR A 121 8.86 -8.85 -5.49
CA TYR A 121 8.46 -7.79 -4.57
C TYR A 121 7.67 -6.72 -5.31
N THR A 122 6.78 -6.06 -4.58
CA THR A 122 6.16 -4.80 -5.02
C THR A 122 6.90 -3.64 -4.37
N ARG A 123 7.03 -2.51 -5.07
CA ARG A 123 7.69 -1.31 -4.57
C ARG A 123 6.65 -0.23 -4.30
N SER A 124 6.73 0.35 -3.12
CA SER A 124 5.92 1.50 -2.72
C SER A 124 6.83 2.65 -2.29
N GLU A 125 6.51 3.86 -2.70
CA GLU A 125 7.19 5.08 -2.26
C GLU A 125 6.49 5.61 -1.01
N VAL A 126 7.23 5.75 0.09
CA VAL A 126 6.66 6.18 1.38
C VAL A 126 7.44 7.36 1.94
N TYR A 127 6.74 8.40 2.39
CA TYR A 127 7.36 9.54 3.02
C TYR A 127 7.83 9.18 4.44
N ARG A 128 9.15 8.98 4.61
CA ARG A 128 9.75 8.49 5.85
C ARG A 128 10.96 9.30 6.32
N LEU A 129 11.55 10.13 5.44
CA LEU A 129 12.74 10.94 5.76
C LEU A 129 12.35 12.43 5.76
N TYR A 130 12.57 13.12 6.88
CA TYR A 130 12.12 14.50 7.05
C TYR A 130 12.89 15.30 8.08
N PRO A 131 12.99 16.64 7.95
CA PRO A 131 13.51 17.52 9.00
C PRO A 131 12.49 17.68 10.14
N LYS A 132 12.86 17.26 11.35
CA LYS A 132 11.96 17.18 12.52
C LYS A 132 11.38 18.50 12.99
N LYS A 133 11.97 19.65 12.60
CA LYS A 133 11.46 20.97 12.93
C LYS A 133 10.37 21.48 11.99
N ILE A 134 10.18 20.79 10.86
CA ILE A 134 9.31 21.23 9.76
C ILE A 134 8.13 20.29 9.59
N PHE A 135 8.34 18.99 9.86
CA PHE A 135 7.32 17.98 9.66
C PHE A 135 7.04 17.19 10.94
N HIS A 136 5.82 16.68 11.02
CA HIS A 136 5.39 15.70 12.00
C HIS A 136 4.39 14.73 11.37
N PHE A 137 4.06 13.65 12.06
CA PHE A 137 2.99 12.74 11.66
C PHE A 137 1.64 13.18 12.21
N GLU A 138 0.59 13.07 11.41
CA GLU A 138 -0.80 13.24 11.78
C GLU A 138 -1.60 11.97 11.44
N ASN A 139 -2.79 11.84 11.99
CA ASN A 139 -3.70 10.69 11.99
C ASN A 139 -3.21 9.53 12.86
N SER A 140 -4.10 9.06 13.72
CA SER A 140 -3.79 8.00 14.69
C SER A 140 -3.55 6.63 14.02
N ILE A 141 -4.08 6.43 12.82
CA ILE A 141 -3.79 5.29 11.93
C ILE A 141 -3.68 5.77 10.49
N HIS A 142 -2.90 5.05 9.67
CA HIS A 142 -2.52 5.51 8.33
C HIS A 142 -1.89 6.91 8.36
N GLU A 143 -0.98 7.06 9.29
CA GLU A 143 -0.31 8.30 9.61
C GLU A 143 0.35 8.94 8.38
N GLN A 144 0.11 10.21 8.20
CA GLN A 144 0.64 11.00 7.11
C GLN A 144 1.66 12.01 7.63
N LEU A 145 2.73 12.20 6.87
CA LEU A 145 3.75 13.18 7.17
C LEU A 145 3.29 14.55 6.63
N VAL A 146 3.05 15.50 7.52
CA VAL A 146 2.58 16.85 7.19
C VAL A 146 3.53 17.91 7.69
N ARG A 147 3.50 19.09 7.08
CA ARG A 147 4.24 20.25 7.59
C ARG A 147 3.53 20.84 8.79
N ILE A 148 4.31 21.20 9.83
CA ILE A 148 3.80 21.84 11.05
C ILE A 148 3.07 23.16 10.77
N ASP A 149 3.45 23.88 9.70
CA ASP A 149 2.81 25.12 9.28
C ASP A 149 1.67 24.91 8.25
N HIS A 150 1.32 23.66 7.95
CA HIS A 150 0.29 23.25 6.98
C HIS A 150 0.42 23.85 5.57
N LYS A 151 1.60 24.36 5.20
CA LYS A 151 1.87 24.81 3.84
C LYS A 151 2.13 23.65 2.90
N PRO A 152 1.99 23.84 1.59
CA PRO A 152 2.38 22.83 0.60
C PRO A 152 3.81 22.34 0.84
N ALA A 153 3.96 21.02 0.86
CA ALA A 153 5.25 20.38 1.04
C ALA A 153 5.92 20.11 -0.30
N THR A 154 7.23 20.29 -0.35
CA THR A 154 8.06 19.75 -1.44
C THR A 154 8.71 18.47 -0.99
N SER A 155 9.01 17.59 -1.95
CA SER A 155 9.62 16.32 -1.65
C SER A 155 10.65 15.91 -2.71
N PHE A 156 11.52 14.95 -2.34
CA PHE A 156 12.49 14.35 -3.24
C PHE A 156 12.67 12.85 -2.94
N HIS A 157 13.25 12.13 -3.90
CA HIS A 157 13.59 10.72 -3.71
C HIS A 157 14.94 10.62 -2.99
N SER A 158 14.97 9.97 -1.82
CA SER A 158 16.19 9.88 -0.98
C SER A 158 17.25 8.92 -1.52
N GLY A 159 16.88 8.00 -2.39
CA GLY A 159 17.71 6.87 -2.83
C GLY A 159 17.86 5.77 -1.78
N ILE A 160 17.18 5.89 -0.63
CA ILE A 160 17.11 4.82 0.37
C ILE A 160 16.05 3.81 -0.05
N SER A 161 16.36 2.53 0.08
CA SER A 161 15.38 1.45 -0.06
C SER A 161 15.43 0.51 1.14
N ALA A 162 14.29 -0.02 1.54
CA ALA A 162 14.15 -1.01 2.59
C ALA A 162 13.38 -2.23 2.08
N MET A 163 13.82 -3.42 2.46
CA MET A 163 13.06 -4.65 2.23
C MET A 163 12.12 -4.88 3.40
N HIS A 164 10.84 -5.03 3.12
CA HIS A 164 9.81 -5.29 4.12
C HIS A 164 9.53 -6.79 4.22
N TYR A 165 9.80 -7.35 5.38
CA TYR A 165 9.73 -8.79 5.66
C TYR A 165 8.41 -9.22 6.32
N GLY A 166 7.57 -8.31 6.74
CA GLY A 166 6.34 -8.59 7.48
C GLY A 166 5.34 -9.50 6.77
N TYR A 167 5.42 -9.65 5.45
CA TYR A 167 4.49 -10.48 4.66
C TYR A 167 4.99 -11.89 4.33
N ILE A 168 6.25 -12.23 4.66
CA ILE A 168 6.92 -13.45 4.15
C ILE A 168 6.32 -14.76 4.73
N ASP A 169 5.96 -14.77 5.98
CA ASP A 169 5.70 -16.04 6.67
C ASP A 169 4.21 -16.45 6.73
N GLY A 170 3.32 -15.70 6.07
CA GLY A 170 1.88 -15.91 6.27
C GLY A 170 1.45 -15.76 7.74
N GLN A 171 2.38 -15.34 8.62
CA GLN A 171 2.18 -15.22 10.07
C GLN A 171 1.63 -13.86 10.48
N VAL A 172 1.69 -12.84 9.62
CA VAL A 172 0.87 -11.65 9.85
C VAL A 172 -0.56 -12.10 9.60
N ASP A 173 -1.29 -12.29 10.67
CA ASP A 173 -2.72 -12.51 10.59
C ASP A 173 -3.36 -11.23 10.07
N LEU A 174 -3.40 -11.12 8.72
CA LEU A 174 -3.97 -9.97 8.01
C LEU A 174 -5.37 -9.66 8.54
N LYS A 175 -6.10 -10.69 8.98
CA LYS A 175 -7.41 -10.50 9.57
C LYS A 175 -7.34 -9.82 10.93
N LYS A 176 -6.40 -10.23 11.81
CA LYS A 176 -6.22 -9.55 13.10
C LYS A 176 -5.76 -8.12 12.92
N LYS A 177 -4.82 -7.87 11.99
CA LYS A 177 -4.37 -6.51 11.65
C LYS A 177 -5.53 -5.67 11.12
N ALA A 178 -6.30 -6.22 10.17
CA ALA A 178 -7.46 -5.54 9.61
C ALA A 178 -8.53 -5.25 10.66
N ALA A 179 -8.86 -6.21 11.54
CA ALA A 179 -9.84 -6.02 12.61
C ALA A 179 -9.42 -4.91 13.58
N ARG A 180 -8.15 -4.93 14.04
CA ARG A 180 -7.61 -3.87 14.91
C ARG A 180 -7.66 -2.49 14.23
N ASN A 181 -7.22 -2.42 12.97
CA ASN A 181 -7.22 -1.16 12.23
C ASN A 181 -8.63 -0.64 11.99
N LEU A 182 -9.56 -1.54 11.71
CA LEU A 182 -10.96 -1.19 11.50
C LEU A 182 -11.59 -0.59 12.77
N GLU A 183 -11.35 -1.18 13.94
CA GLU A 183 -11.83 -0.64 15.21
C GLU A 183 -11.40 0.82 15.40
N LEU A 184 -10.10 1.12 15.17
CA LEU A 184 -9.57 2.47 15.27
C LEU A 184 -10.19 3.41 14.22
N LEU A 185 -10.33 2.96 12.96
CA LEU A 185 -10.91 3.76 11.89
C LEU A 185 -12.38 4.11 12.17
N LEU A 186 -13.16 3.17 12.69
CA LEU A 186 -14.56 3.42 13.03
C LEU A 186 -14.71 4.48 14.13
N GLU A 187 -13.77 4.53 15.09
CA GLU A 187 -13.73 5.60 16.11
C GLU A 187 -13.34 6.95 15.50
N ILE A 188 -12.43 6.96 14.52
CA ILE A 188 -12.03 8.19 13.81
C ILE A 188 -13.19 8.71 12.97
N ILE A 189 -13.86 7.86 12.21
CA ILE A 189 -15.01 8.22 11.37
C ILE A 189 -16.13 8.86 12.22
N LYS A 190 -16.35 8.39 13.46
CA LYS A 190 -17.33 9.03 14.37
C LYS A 190 -16.95 10.47 14.74
N LYS A 191 -15.65 10.76 14.81
CA LYS A 191 -15.12 12.09 15.19
C LYS A 191 -14.98 13.01 13.98
N GLU A 192 -14.61 12.44 12.84
CA GLU A 192 -14.31 13.12 11.59
C GLU A 192 -15.12 12.50 10.44
N PRO A 193 -16.45 12.64 10.44
CA PRO A 193 -17.31 11.97 9.47
C PRO A 193 -17.14 12.51 8.03
N ASP A 194 -16.56 13.70 7.86
CA ASP A 194 -16.45 14.36 6.57
C ASP A 194 -15.15 14.05 5.82
N ASN A 195 -14.36 13.07 6.28
CA ASN A 195 -13.10 12.69 5.64
C ASN A 195 -13.28 11.41 4.79
N PRO A 196 -13.36 11.51 3.44
CA PRO A 196 -13.58 10.35 2.55
C PRO A 196 -12.45 9.32 2.61
N TYR A 197 -11.23 9.73 2.95
CA TYR A 197 -10.08 8.83 3.06
C TYR A 197 -10.26 7.80 4.17
N HIS A 198 -10.90 8.18 5.30
CA HIS A 198 -11.18 7.25 6.39
C HIS A 198 -12.18 6.16 5.98
N TYR A 199 -13.20 6.50 5.21
CA TYR A 199 -14.15 5.54 4.66
C TYR A 199 -13.48 4.59 3.66
N TYR A 200 -12.63 5.12 2.77
CA TYR A 200 -11.82 4.30 1.86
C TYR A 200 -10.96 3.29 2.63
N GLN A 201 -10.23 3.73 3.66
CA GLN A 201 -9.39 2.87 4.48
C GLN A 201 -10.19 1.80 5.26
N ALA A 202 -11.38 2.16 5.76
CA ALA A 202 -12.27 1.20 6.41
C ALA A 202 -12.74 0.12 5.41
N GLY A 203 -13.11 0.53 4.19
CA GLY A 203 -13.46 -0.39 3.12
C GLY A 203 -12.35 -1.38 2.77
N LEU A 204 -11.10 -0.93 2.69
CA LEU A 204 -9.93 -1.82 2.46
C LEU A 204 -9.76 -2.85 3.60
N ASN A 205 -9.98 -2.45 4.85
CA ASN A 205 -9.92 -3.39 5.98
C ASN A 205 -11.06 -4.40 5.92
N TYR A 206 -12.26 -4.03 5.52
CA TYR A 206 -13.37 -4.97 5.29
C TYR A 206 -13.07 -5.95 4.15
N ILE A 207 -12.43 -5.51 3.06
CA ILE A 207 -11.95 -6.41 1.99
C ILE A 207 -10.97 -7.45 2.54
N ASN A 208 -10.01 -7.04 3.38
CA ASN A 208 -9.04 -7.94 4.02
C ASN A 208 -9.72 -8.95 4.96
N LEU A 209 -10.86 -8.59 5.54
CA LEU A 209 -11.71 -9.48 6.33
C LEU A 209 -12.62 -10.36 5.45
N ARG A 210 -12.69 -10.11 4.15
CA ARG A 210 -13.63 -10.70 3.17
C ARG A 210 -15.10 -10.39 3.48
N ASP A 211 -15.35 -9.28 4.14
CA ASP A 211 -16.67 -8.73 4.42
C ASP A 211 -17.02 -7.72 3.32
N TYR A 212 -17.45 -8.23 2.17
CA TYR A 212 -17.67 -7.40 0.98
C TYR A 212 -18.91 -6.51 1.08
N ASP A 213 -19.91 -6.89 1.87
CA ASP A 213 -21.11 -6.07 2.08
C ASP A 213 -20.75 -4.77 2.80
N ASN A 214 -20.03 -4.86 3.91
CA ASN A 214 -19.52 -3.70 4.63
C ASN A 214 -18.48 -2.95 3.80
N ALA A 215 -17.61 -3.64 3.04
CA ALA A 215 -16.68 -2.98 2.14
C ALA A 215 -17.42 -2.08 1.13
N VAL A 216 -18.48 -2.58 0.51
CA VAL A 216 -19.33 -1.81 -0.41
C VAL A 216 -19.93 -0.59 0.29
N GLU A 217 -20.49 -0.75 1.51
CA GLU A 217 -21.07 0.36 2.27
C GLU A 217 -20.07 1.49 2.50
N TYR A 218 -18.88 1.15 3.02
CA TYR A 218 -17.88 2.17 3.36
C TYR A 218 -17.21 2.78 2.12
N LEU A 219 -16.89 1.99 1.09
CA LEU A 219 -16.33 2.51 -0.16
C LEU A 219 -17.35 3.39 -0.89
N SER A 220 -18.63 3.04 -0.88
CA SER A 220 -19.71 3.88 -1.43
C SER A 220 -19.72 5.26 -0.76
N LYS A 221 -19.66 5.31 0.58
CA LYS A 221 -19.61 6.59 1.31
C LYS A 221 -18.41 7.45 0.88
N ALA A 222 -17.25 6.84 0.62
CA ALA A 222 -16.10 7.58 0.12
C ALA A 222 -16.35 8.18 -1.29
N THR A 223 -17.15 7.52 -2.14
CA THR A 223 -17.47 8.03 -3.49
C THR A 223 -18.53 9.14 -3.52
N GLU A 224 -19.18 9.46 -2.40
CA GLU A 224 -20.17 10.56 -2.30
C GLU A 224 -19.51 11.95 -2.30
N TYR A 225 -18.17 12.01 -2.13
CA TYR A 225 -17.42 13.26 -2.10
C TYR A 225 -16.92 13.63 -3.49
N ASP A 226 -16.73 14.94 -3.72
CA ASP A 226 -16.10 15.44 -4.94
C ASP A 226 -14.59 15.21 -4.85
N LEU A 227 -14.12 14.14 -5.46
CA LEU A 227 -12.74 13.68 -5.38
C LEU A 227 -12.00 13.90 -6.69
N ASP A 228 -10.79 14.41 -6.59
CA ASP A 228 -9.90 14.57 -7.75
C ASP A 228 -9.41 13.19 -8.26
N PRO A 229 -9.76 12.78 -9.51
CA PRO A 229 -9.37 11.49 -10.07
C PRO A 229 -7.85 11.34 -10.30
N ASP A 230 -7.09 12.42 -10.24
CA ASP A 230 -5.62 12.37 -10.33
C ASP A 230 -4.94 11.94 -9.03
N ILE A 231 -5.67 11.97 -7.92
CA ILE A 231 -5.16 11.48 -6.63
C ILE A 231 -5.06 9.94 -6.66
N PRO A 232 -3.90 9.34 -6.37
CA PRO A 232 -3.69 7.89 -6.50
C PRO A 232 -4.72 7.04 -5.75
N TRP A 233 -5.03 7.35 -4.48
CA TRP A 233 -5.97 6.56 -3.71
C TRP A 233 -7.43 6.66 -4.22
N VAL A 234 -7.79 7.69 -5.00
CA VAL A 234 -9.11 7.80 -5.64
C VAL A 234 -9.26 6.76 -6.75
N ARG A 235 -8.19 6.52 -7.52
CA ARG A 235 -8.15 5.44 -8.52
C ARG A 235 -8.28 4.07 -7.87
N GLU A 236 -7.61 3.88 -6.73
CA GLU A 236 -7.73 2.67 -5.93
C GLU A 236 -9.15 2.49 -5.37
N LEU A 237 -9.76 3.57 -4.86
CA LEU A 237 -11.14 3.56 -4.36
C LEU A 237 -12.11 3.02 -5.42
N ILE A 238 -12.06 3.56 -6.64
CA ILE A 238 -12.95 3.11 -7.73
C ILE A 238 -12.74 1.63 -8.05
N TYR A 239 -11.48 1.20 -8.10
CA TYR A 239 -11.15 -0.21 -8.35
C TYR A 239 -11.67 -1.14 -7.26
N TYR A 240 -11.38 -0.82 -5.99
CA TYR A 240 -11.79 -1.66 -4.86
C TYR A 240 -13.31 -1.62 -4.63
N TYR A 241 -13.95 -0.48 -4.90
CA TYR A 241 -15.40 -0.39 -4.86
C TYR A 241 -16.07 -1.30 -5.90
N GLY A 242 -15.65 -1.22 -7.16
CA GLY A 242 -16.21 -2.05 -8.22
C GLY A 242 -15.96 -3.55 -8.00
N THR A 243 -14.75 -3.93 -7.55
CA THR A 243 -14.45 -5.34 -7.24
C THR A 243 -15.21 -5.83 -6.01
N SER A 244 -15.44 -4.98 -5.00
CA SER A 244 -16.26 -5.33 -3.84
C SER A 244 -17.72 -5.56 -4.24
N LEU A 245 -18.29 -4.73 -5.11
CA LEU A 245 -19.61 -4.94 -5.67
C LEU A 245 -19.75 -6.29 -6.39
N ILE A 246 -18.75 -6.68 -7.21
CA ILE A 246 -18.74 -8.00 -7.85
C ILE A 246 -18.75 -9.11 -6.80
N ASN A 247 -17.87 -9.01 -5.79
CA ASN A 247 -17.71 -10.04 -4.76
C ASN A 247 -18.90 -10.12 -3.79
N ALA A 248 -19.63 -9.02 -3.60
CA ALA A 248 -20.91 -8.96 -2.86
C ALA A 248 -22.12 -9.42 -3.69
N ASN A 249 -21.91 -10.00 -4.89
CA ASN A 249 -22.98 -10.37 -5.83
C ASN A 249 -23.85 -9.19 -6.29
N MET A 250 -23.32 -7.98 -6.29
CA MET A 250 -23.97 -6.73 -6.71
C MET A 250 -23.44 -6.25 -8.07
N ALA A 251 -23.06 -7.17 -8.96
CA ALA A 251 -22.43 -6.85 -10.23
C ALA A 251 -23.26 -5.88 -11.10
N GLN A 252 -24.60 -5.96 -11.02
CA GLN A 252 -25.49 -5.05 -11.75
C GLN A 252 -25.36 -3.61 -11.25
N VAL A 253 -25.18 -3.40 -9.94
CA VAL A 253 -24.95 -2.07 -9.36
C VAL A 253 -23.62 -1.49 -9.85
N ALA A 254 -22.60 -2.34 -10.02
CA ALA A 254 -21.28 -1.94 -10.50
C ALA A 254 -21.32 -1.32 -11.91
N LEU A 255 -22.34 -1.57 -12.74
CA LEU A 255 -22.52 -0.91 -14.03
C LEU A 255 -22.67 0.62 -13.87
N GLY A 256 -23.10 1.12 -12.70
CA GLY A 256 -23.14 2.55 -12.41
C GLY A 256 -21.79 3.24 -12.55
N LEU A 257 -20.67 2.51 -12.43
CA LEU A 257 -19.32 3.05 -12.66
C LEU A 257 -19.06 3.45 -14.13
N GLU A 258 -19.94 3.13 -15.08
CA GLU A 258 -19.92 3.72 -16.42
C GLU A 258 -20.02 5.24 -16.39
N GLY A 259 -20.69 5.79 -15.36
CA GLY A 259 -20.89 7.23 -15.21
C GLY A 259 -19.62 8.04 -15.06
N VAL A 260 -18.52 7.43 -14.61
CA VAL A 260 -17.21 8.09 -14.45
C VAL A 260 -16.20 7.71 -15.56
N TYR A 261 -16.70 7.18 -16.69
CA TYR A 261 -15.83 6.72 -17.77
C TYR A 261 -14.95 7.82 -18.34
N GLU A 262 -15.46 9.02 -18.51
CA GLU A 262 -14.70 10.11 -19.13
C GLU A 262 -13.50 10.55 -18.30
N GLU A 263 -13.63 10.52 -16.96
CA GLU A 263 -12.55 10.85 -16.02
C GLU A 263 -11.48 9.76 -15.98
N PHE A 264 -11.89 8.49 -16.08
CA PHE A 264 -10.99 7.34 -15.86
C PHE A 264 -10.64 6.56 -17.15
N LYS A 265 -11.07 7.00 -18.34
CA LYS A 265 -10.88 6.26 -19.62
C LYS A 265 -9.43 5.97 -20.01
N ASN A 266 -8.46 6.68 -19.42
CA ASN A 266 -7.03 6.48 -19.63
C ASN A 266 -6.33 5.79 -18.46
N VAL A 267 -7.06 5.40 -17.42
CA VAL A 267 -6.55 4.72 -16.22
C VAL A 267 -6.65 3.20 -16.43
N PRO A 268 -5.52 2.48 -16.52
CA PRO A 268 -5.53 1.03 -16.81
C PRO A 268 -6.37 0.21 -15.83
N GLU A 269 -6.32 0.54 -14.54
CA GLU A 269 -7.07 -0.11 -13.47
C GLU A 269 -8.57 -0.03 -13.70
N TYR A 270 -9.05 1.14 -14.09
CA TYR A 270 -10.46 1.35 -14.36
C TYR A 270 -10.91 0.59 -15.63
N ILE A 271 -10.12 0.63 -16.70
CA ILE A 271 -10.45 -0.09 -17.94
C ILE A 271 -10.47 -1.61 -17.70
N TYR A 272 -9.53 -2.13 -16.90
CA TYR A 272 -9.52 -3.52 -16.49
C TYR A 272 -10.76 -3.86 -15.65
N LEU A 273 -11.08 -3.04 -14.65
CA LEU A 273 -12.26 -3.18 -13.81
C LEU A 273 -13.55 -3.24 -14.63
N MET A 274 -13.73 -2.31 -15.58
CA MET A 274 -14.92 -2.31 -16.44
C MET A 274 -15.01 -3.59 -17.26
N GLY A 275 -13.89 -4.13 -17.72
CA GLY A 275 -13.83 -5.46 -18.35
C GLY A 275 -14.37 -6.56 -17.44
N LEU A 276 -14.03 -6.55 -16.15
CA LEU A 276 -14.53 -7.51 -15.16
C LEU A 276 -16.02 -7.30 -14.86
N ILE A 277 -16.46 -6.06 -14.70
CA ILE A 277 -17.87 -5.71 -14.44
C ILE A 277 -18.75 -6.19 -15.58
N TYR A 278 -18.37 -5.92 -16.83
CA TYR A 278 -19.14 -6.38 -17.98
C TYR A 278 -19.17 -7.91 -18.06
N ALA A 279 -18.06 -8.59 -17.77
CA ALA A 279 -18.04 -10.07 -17.75
C ALA A 279 -18.99 -10.62 -16.68
N ALA A 280 -18.97 -10.05 -15.46
CA ALA A 280 -19.84 -10.46 -14.36
C ALA A 280 -21.33 -10.24 -14.65
N ASN A 281 -21.67 -9.30 -15.54
CA ASN A 281 -23.03 -9.04 -16.00
C ASN A 281 -23.42 -9.76 -17.30
N GLY A 282 -22.55 -10.65 -17.83
CA GLY A 282 -22.81 -11.35 -19.09
C GLY A 282 -22.71 -10.48 -20.34
N LEU A 283 -22.24 -9.23 -20.22
CA LEU A 283 -22.03 -8.28 -21.30
C LEU A 283 -20.67 -8.54 -21.99
N PHE A 284 -20.50 -9.74 -22.53
CA PHE A 284 -19.21 -10.25 -22.99
C PHE A 284 -18.58 -9.43 -24.14
N ALA A 285 -19.40 -8.83 -25.02
CA ALA A 285 -18.89 -7.96 -26.09
C ALA A 285 -18.22 -6.71 -25.53
N ASN A 286 -18.84 -6.06 -24.52
CA ASN A 286 -18.30 -4.92 -23.83
C ASN A 286 -17.04 -5.29 -23.03
N SER A 287 -17.07 -6.45 -22.35
CA SER A 287 -15.92 -6.99 -21.63
C SER A 287 -14.71 -7.18 -22.55
N LEU A 288 -14.88 -7.84 -23.69
CA LEU A 288 -13.81 -8.03 -24.67
C LEU A 288 -13.25 -6.69 -25.17
N THR A 289 -14.11 -5.70 -25.38
CA THR A 289 -13.69 -4.36 -25.81
C THR A 289 -12.78 -3.71 -24.77
N MET A 290 -13.18 -3.70 -23.49
CA MET A 290 -12.39 -3.09 -22.39
C MET A 290 -11.10 -3.89 -22.14
N LEU A 291 -11.18 -5.21 -22.07
CA LEU A 291 -9.99 -6.04 -21.87
C LEU A 291 -9.00 -5.94 -23.04
N SER A 292 -9.49 -5.82 -24.28
CA SER A 292 -8.63 -5.57 -25.43
C SER A 292 -8.01 -4.18 -25.36
N LYS A 293 -8.73 -3.18 -24.86
CA LYS A 293 -8.19 -1.82 -24.66
C LYS A 293 -7.05 -1.86 -23.64
N VAL A 294 -7.26 -2.47 -22.46
CA VAL A 294 -6.25 -2.47 -21.39
C VAL A 294 -4.94 -3.15 -21.77
N VAL A 295 -4.98 -4.30 -22.47
CA VAL A 295 -3.74 -4.99 -22.89
C VAL A 295 -2.98 -4.27 -24.01
N ASN A 296 -3.55 -3.23 -24.60
CA ASN A 296 -2.90 -2.37 -25.57
C ASN A 296 -2.48 -1.00 -24.98
N MET A 297 -2.75 -0.74 -23.70
CA MET A 297 -2.27 0.45 -23.01
C MET A 297 -0.77 0.35 -22.76
N LYS A 298 -0.08 1.49 -22.87
CA LYS A 298 1.38 1.57 -22.63
C LYS A 298 1.72 1.79 -21.17
N GLU A 299 0.79 2.36 -20.43
CA GLU A 299 0.94 2.61 -19.00
C GLU A 299 0.78 1.30 -18.23
N GLU A 300 1.66 1.07 -17.27
CA GLU A 300 1.54 -0.06 -16.34
C GLU A 300 0.48 0.23 -15.29
N CYS A 301 -0.30 -0.77 -14.95
CA CYS A 301 -1.24 -0.71 -13.85
C CYS A 301 -0.49 -0.70 -12.52
N GLN A 302 -0.72 0.32 -11.69
CA GLN A 302 -0.01 0.48 -10.41
C GLN A 302 -0.61 -0.35 -9.28
N ILE A 303 -1.92 -0.60 -9.33
CA ILE A 303 -2.66 -1.32 -8.28
C ILE A 303 -2.60 -2.83 -8.52
N ILE A 304 -2.69 -3.26 -9.80
CA ILE A 304 -2.80 -4.68 -10.16
C ILE A 304 -1.67 -5.03 -11.13
N ALA A 305 -0.62 -5.63 -10.61
CA ALA A 305 0.44 -6.13 -11.45
C ALA A 305 -0.11 -7.10 -12.51
N GLY A 306 0.17 -6.81 -13.78
CA GLY A 306 -0.21 -7.66 -14.89
C GLY A 306 -1.59 -7.40 -15.52
N ALA A 307 -2.36 -6.40 -15.07
CA ALA A 307 -3.66 -6.08 -15.70
C ALA A 307 -3.52 -5.70 -17.18
N THR A 308 -2.45 -5.00 -17.56
CA THR A 308 -2.11 -4.66 -18.95
C THR A 308 -1.37 -5.78 -19.69
N THR A 309 -1.03 -6.88 -19.02
CA THR A 309 -0.27 -8.00 -19.57
C THR A 309 -0.96 -9.33 -19.27
N PHE A 310 -0.37 -10.20 -18.46
CA PHE A 310 -0.82 -11.57 -18.28
C PHE A 310 -2.24 -11.71 -17.71
N LEU A 311 -2.66 -10.85 -16.76
CA LEU A 311 -4.02 -10.89 -16.22
C LEU A 311 -5.07 -10.44 -17.25
N GLY A 312 -4.78 -9.37 -18.00
CA GLY A 312 -5.67 -8.91 -19.08
C GLY A 312 -5.85 -9.99 -20.16
N TYR A 313 -4.77 -10.64 -20.58
CA TYR A 313 -4.84 -11.75 -21.53
C TYR A 313 -5.56 -12.97 -20.96
N PHE A 314 -5.34 -13.31 -19.69
CA PHE A 314 -6.09 -14.37 -19.03
C PHE A 314 -7.60 -14.09 -19.03
N GLN A 315 -8.02 -12.87 -18.69
CA GLN A 315 -9.44 -12.51 -18.70
C GLN A 315 -10.04 -12.53 -20.11
N LEU A 316 -9.31 -12.07 -21.13
CA LEU A 316 -9.73 -12.21 -22.52
C LEU A 316 -9.94 -13.69 -22.90
N GLY A 317 -8.99 -14.55 -22.53
CA GLY A 317 -9.09 -16.00 -22.74
C GLY A 317 -10.28 -16.61 -22.02
N ASN A 318 -10.51 -16.22 -20.77
CA ASN A 318 -11.61 -16.68 -19.93
C ASN A 318 -12.98 -16.31 -20.55
N VAL A 319 -13.15 -15.05 -20.98
CA VAL A 319 -14.38 -14.61 -21.66
C VAL A 319 -14.58 -15.34 -22.97
N CYS A 320 -13.53 -15.52 -23.78
CA CYS A 320 -13.62 -16.30 -25.03
C CYS A 320 -13.99 -17.77 -24.80
N HIS A 321 -13.42 -18.38 -23.75
CA HIS A 321 -13.76 -19.74 -23.33
C HIS A 321 -15.24 -19.85 -22.95
N HIS A 322 -15.75 -18.90 -22.15
CA HIS A 322 -17.16 -18.85 -21.76
C HIS A 322 -18.10 -18.72 -22.98
N LEU A 323 -17.67 -17.97 -23.98
CA LEU A 323 -18.37 -17.84 -25.27
C LEU A 323 -18.17 -19.04 -26.18
N LYS A 324 -17.49 -20.11 -25.76
CA LYS A 324 -17.13 -21.30 -26.56
C LYS A 324 -16.30 -20.99 -27.82
N LYS A 325 -15.59 -19.86 -27.84
CA LYS A 325 -14.64 -19.45 -28.88
C LYS A 325 -13.26 -20.01 -28.55
N TYR A 326 -13.13 -21.36 -28.55
CA TYR A 326 -11.98 -22.05 -27.98
C TYR A 326 -10.65 -21.70 -28.66
N GLU A 327 -10.63 -21.58 -29.99
CA GLU A 327 -9.39 -21.22 -30.71
C GLU A 327 -8.89 -19.83 -30.32
N LEU A 328 -9.80 -18.85 -30.16
CA LEU A 328 -9.43 -17.53 -29.73
C LEU A 328 -9.04 -17.50 -28.24
N ALA A 329 -9.70 -18.33 -27.42
CA ALA A 329 -9.34 -18.49 -26.01
C ALA A 329 -7.89 -19.01 -25.87
N LYS A 330 -7.50 -20.05 -26.66
CA LYS A 330 -6.12 -20.57 -26.68
C LYS A 330 -5.11 -19.46 -26.95
N VAL A 331 -5.34 -18.66 -27.99
CA VAL A 331 -4.44 -17.54 -28.36
C VAL A 331 -4.22 -16.55 -27.21
N TYR A 332 -5.28 -16.20 -26.50
CA TYR A 332 -5.15 -15.26 -25.38
C TYR A 332 -4.52 -15.91 -24.15
N LEU A 333 -4.87 -17.14 -23.82
CA LEU A 333 -4.31 -17.87 -22.67
C LEU A 333 -2.80 -18.13 -22.86
N GLU A 334 -2.35 -18.43 -24.08
CA GLU A 334 -0.92 -18.54 -24.41
C GLU A 334 -0.17 -17.21 -24.20
N LYS A 335 -0.80 -16.07 -24.55
CA LYS A 335 -0.24 -14.73 -24.30
C LYS A 335 -0.14 -14.37 -22.81
N ALA A 336 -0.92 -15.03 -21.95
CA ALA A 336 -0.80 -14.87 -20.50
C ALA A 336 0.48 -15.53 -19.92
N GLY A 337 1.21 -16.31 -20.75
CA GLY A 337 2.54 -16.84 -20.43
C GLY A 337 2.52 -17.83 -19.25
N ASP A 338 3.39 -17.60 -18.28
CA ASP A 338 3.60 -18.50 -17.15
C ASP A 338 2.53 -18.39 -16.04
N TYR A 339 1.45 -17.63 -16.28
CA TYR A 339 0.38 -17.48 -15.29
C TYR A 339 -0.40 -18.81 -15.12
N GLN A 340 -0.29 -19.40 -13.91
CA GLN A 340 -0.82 -20.76 -13.68
C GLN A 340 -2.32 -20.92 -13.97
N PRO A 341 -3.23 -19.98 -13.57
CA PRO A 341 -4.64 -20.11 -13.92
C PRO A 341 -4.91 -20.12 -15.44
N ALA A 342 -4.08 -19.44 -16.24
CA ALA A 342 -4.22 -19.50 -17.70
C ALA A 342 -3.82 -20.87 -18.26
N LYS A 343 -2.74 -21.46 -17.74
CA LYS A 343 -2.30 -22.83 -18.08
C LYS A 343 -3.36 -23.86 -17.70
N ASP A 344 -3.93 -23.73 -16.51
CA ASP A 344 -4.96 -24.65 -16.03
C ASP A 344 -6.21 -24.59 -16.92
N LEU A 345 -6.65 -23.37 -17.29
CA LEU A 345 -7.79 -23.21 -18.20
C LEU A 345 -7.47 -23.72 -19.62
N LEU A 346 -6.24 -23.47 -20.12
CA LEU A 346 -5.81 -23.93 -21.43
C LEU A 346 -5.84 -25.47 -21.52
N ASN A 347 -5.47 -26.17 -20.46
CA ASN A 347 -5.52 -27.63 -20.40
C ASN A 347 -6.95 -28.20 -20.45
N THR A 348 -7.99 -27.41 -20.19
CA THR A 348 -9.40 -27.81 -20.29
C THR A 348 -9.94 -27.66 -21.69
N ILE A 349 -9.25 -26.96 -22.57
CA ILE A 349 -9.67 -26.72 -23.95
C ILE A 349 -9.07 -27.83 -24.83
N GLN A 350 -9.89 -28.80 -25.18
CA GLN A 350 -9.53 -29.88 -26.11
C GLN A 350 -9.56 -29.43 -27.57
#